data_c1b00aae2cf3f0a67c2f2e6744873479
#
_entry.id   c1b00aae2cf3f0a67c2f2e6744873479
#
_cell.length_a   1.000
_cell.length_b   1.000
_cell.length_c   1.000
_cell.angle_alpha   90.00
_cell.angle_beta   90.00
_cell.angle_gamma   90.00
#
_symmetry.space_group_name_H-M   'P 1'
#
loop_
_entity.id
_entity.type
_entity.pdbx_description
1 polymer ?
#
loop_
_entity_poly.entity_id
_entity_poly.type
_entity_poly.pdbx_seq_one_letter_code
_entity_poly.pdbx_strand_id
1 'polypeptide(L)'
;MHPNRRTFLRGTTALLGAIGLPAWAIRELEPRPRLLQLLAAPAAAADNRVLRLLNRTSFGPTAAELERTAAQGAAAYLDEQLHPETIDDSAMEARLAPLTSLAMDGATLLRQDRRAVVRELQQATLLRARFSKRQLQEVLVDFWSNHFNIFIGKGNCRLLKTLDDRQAIRPHVLGSFRELLGASAHSPAMLIFLDNRSNGKKRPNENYARELMELHTLGVDGGYGEADVAEVARCLTGWTTRGGAFRFARRQHDRGAKTVLGVAIDAGGGIQDGERVLDLLAAHPSTATFIATKLCRRFVADNPPPAAVEQVAAVFRDSGGDLREVTRAVLSPPAFEAAAEPKLKRPIEYAISTLRVLGVDTDGAKLTKRVQLLGQVPFGAPSPAGYPEHAAAWLSTSGMLGRWNWALQLAREVDGAAVDFTRLAGEPSTAAEHAERLLAALLPGVATAELSAQLAHFLGQGASAEQIEQRTPIAAGLVLGSPLAQYR
;
A
#
# COMPACT_ATOMS: atom_id res chain seq x y z
N MET A 1 19.14 25.75 14.94
CA MET A 1 18.44 26.40 16.08
C MET A 1 17.44 25.41 16.63
N HIS A 2 17.70 24.79 17.79
CA HIS A 2 16.71 23.92 18.44
C HIS A 2 15.62 24.77 19.08
N PRO A 3 14.34 24.50 18.81
CA PRO A 3 13.26 25.24 19.46
C PRO A 3 13.31 25.00 20.97
N ASN A 4 13.19 26.10 21.73
CA ASN A 4 13.22 26.09 23.19
C ASN A 4 12.08 25.21 23.72
N ARG A 5 12.34 24.37 24.74
CA ARG A 5 11.41 23.43 25.41
C ARG A 5 10.04 24.05 25.76
N ARG A 6 10.01 25.35 26.12
CA ARG A 6 8.78 26.11 26.42
C ARG A 6 7.97 26.43 25.15
N THR A 7 8.60 26.65 24.00
CA THR A 7 7.92 26.93 22.72
C THR A 7 7.29 25.68 22.15
N PHE A 8 7.93 24.50 22.32
CA PHE A 8 7.38 23.21 21.93
C PHE A 8 6.12 22.85 22.74
N LEU A 9 6.15 23.02 24.09
CA LEU A 9 5.01 22.73 24.96
C LEU A 9 3.81 23.68 24.71
N ARG A 10 4.06 24.97 24.47
CA ARG A 10 2.99 25.93 24.10
C ARG A 10 2.38 25.64 22.72
N GLY A 11 3.20 25.19 21.78
CA GLY A 11 2.72 24.73 20.47
C GLY A 11 1.85 23.48 20.57
N THR A 12 2.20 22.54 21.47
CA THR A 12 1.43 21.30 21.69
C THR A 12 0.07 21.58 22.31
N THR A 13 -0.01 22.50 23.29
CA THR A 13 -1.29 22.87 23.94
C THR A 13 -2.24 23.57 22.97
N ALA A 14 -1.72 24.48 22.13
CA ALA A 14 -2.51 25.11 21.08
C ALA A 14 -2.98 24.12 20.01
N LEU A 15 -2.15 23.12 19.67
CA LEU A 15 -2.50 22.04 18.76
C LEU A 15 -3.59 21.13 19.35
N LEU A 16 -3.47 20.76 20.62
CA LEU A 16 -4.46 19.94 21.35
C LEU A 16 -5.82 20.60 21.44
N GLY A 17 -5.86 21.94 21.61
CA GLY A 17 -7.11 22.73 21.57
C GLY A 17 -7.75 22.76 20.17
N ALA A 18 -6.95 22.84 19.11
CA ALA A 18 -7.42 22.87 17.74
C ALA A 18 -8.00 21.51 17.25
N ILE A 19 -7.65 20.39 17.90
CA ILE A 19 -8.13 19.03 17.55
C ILE A 19 -9.40 18.62 18.32
N GLY A 20 -10.04 19.55 19.03
CA GLY A 20 -11.34 19.32 19.66
C GLY A 20 -11.32 18.39 20.87
N LEU A 21 -10.18 18.27 21.55
CA LEU A 21 -10.11 17.59 22.84
C LEU A 21 -10.96 18.32 23.87
N PRO A 22 -11.69 17.61 24.73
CA PRO A 22 -12.41 18.25 25.83
C PRO A 22 -11.42 18.91 26.79
N ALA A 23 -11.84 20.04 27.41
CA ALA A 23 -10.99 20.86 28.28
C ALA A 23 -10.33 20.09 29.43
N TRP A 24 -10.98 19.05 29.94
CA TRP A 24 -10.41 18.18 30.98
C TRP A 24 -9.22 17.34 30.43
N ALA A 25 -9.33 16.83 29.20
CA ALA A 25 -8.23 16.04 28.60
C ALA A 25 -7.01 16.94 28.32
N ILE A 26 -7.23 18.20 27.92
CA ILE A 26 -6.15 19.18 27.75
C ILE A 26 -5.48 19.45 29.10
N ARG A 27 -6.26 19.66 30.15
CA ARG A 27 -5.74 19.88 31.52
C ARG A 27 -4.97 18.67 32.05
N GLU A 28 -5.40 17.47 31.74
CA GLU A 28 -4.75 16.22 32.15
C GLU A 28 -3.43 15.95 31.38
N LEU A 29 -3.31 16.46 30.16
CA LEU A 29 -2.09 16.31 29.34
C LEU A 29 -1.03 17.39 29.63
N GLU A 30 -1.43 18.60 30.06
CA GLU A 30 -0.51 19.69 30.37
C GLU A 30 0.54 19.36 31.45
N PRO A 31 0.22 18.64 32.53
CA PRO A 31 1.21 18.29 33.56
C PRO A 31 2.04 17.02 33.27
N ARG A 32 1.89 16.38 32.09
CA ARG A 32 2.45 15.04 31.81
C ARG A 32 3.39 14.98 30.60
N PRO A 33 4.50 15.72 30.65
CA PRO A 33 5.46 15.73 29.55
C PRO A 33 6.04 14.34 29.24
N ARG A 34 6.05 13.42 30.21
CA ARG A 34 6.66 12.09 30.07
C ARG A 34 5.83 11.14 29.19
N LEU A 35 4.51 11.12 29.35
CA LEU A 35 3.64 10.34 28.43
C LEU A 35 3.76 10.86 27.01
N LEU A 36 3.71 12.17 26.80
CA LEU A 36 3.89 12.76 25.47
C LEU A 36 5.29 12.52 24.91
N GLN A 37 6.34 12.48 25.74
CA GLN A 37 7.70 12.14 25.32
C GLN A 37 7.81 10.68 24.87
N LEU A 38 7.23 9.73 25.61
CA LEU A 38 7.23 8.31 25.26
C LEU A 38 6.41 8.04 23.99
N LEU A 39 5.25 8.68 23.87
CA LEU A 39 4.45 8.60 22.66
C LEU A 39 5.12 9.29 21.45
N ALA A 40 5.97 10.31 21.69
CA ALA A 40 6.74 10.99 20.65
C ALA A 40 8.09 10.31 20.33
N ALA A 41 8.50 9.29 21.09
CA ALA A 41 9.70 8.54 20.78
C ALA A 41 9.59 7.87 19.42
N PRO A 42 10.65 7.88 18.59
CA PRO A 42 10.66 7.09 17.38
C PRO A 42 10.42 5.63 17.76
N ALA A 43 9.59 4.95 17.00
CA ALA A 43 9.40 3.52 17.18
C ALA A 43 10.78 2.85 17.06
N ALA A 44 11.29 2.31 18.17
CA ALA A 44 12.45 1.44 18.10
C ALA A 44 12.11 0.28 17.18
N ALA A 45 13.02 -0.12 16.32
CA ALA A 45 12.83 -1.34 15.54
C ALA A 45 12.55 -2.46 16.55
N ALA A 46 11.35 -3.02 16.48
CA ALA A 46 11.03 -4.14 17.35
C ALA A 46 12.01 -5.27 17.02
N ASP A 47 12.76 -5.70 18.02
CA ASP A 47 13.71 -6.81 17.88
C ASP A 47 12.98 -8.16 17.64
N ASN A 48 11.69 -8.09 17.47
CA ASN A 48 10.80 -9.20 17.20
C ASN A 48 10.64 -9.38 15.68
N ARG A 49 11.33 -10.39 15.14
CA ARG A 49 11.28 -10.78 13.72
C ARG A 49 9.84 -11.03 13.22
N VAL A 50 9.00 -11.65 14.03
CA VAL A 50 7.61 -11.95 13.70
C VAL A 50 6.83 -10.65 13.52
N LEU A 51 6.94 -9.72 14.46
CA LEU A 51 6.26 -8.43 14.37
C LEU A 51 6.72 -7.62 13.15
N ARG A 52 8.03 -7.62 12.87
CA ARG A 52 8.59 -6.95 11.69
C ARG A 52 8.03 -7.56 10.41
N LEU A 53 8.00 -8.89 10.30
CA LEU A 53 7.44 -9.57 9.14
C LEU A 53 5.96 -9.22 8.94
N LEU A 54 5.15 -9.31 9.99
CA LEU A 54 3.73 -8.94 9.94
C LEU A 54 3.52 -7.47 9.52
N ASN A 55 4.32 -6.56 10.06
CA ASN A 55 4.25 -5.14 9.70
C ASN A 55 4.59 -4.87 8.22
N ARG A 56 5.42 -5.70 7.60
CA ARG A 56 5.81 -5.55 6.19
C ARG A 56 4.85 -6.27 5.24
N THR A 57 4.31 -7.40 5.66
CA THR A 57 3.47 -8.29 4.82
C THR A 57 1.98 -8.07 5.00
N SER A 58 1.57 -7.13 5.88
CA SER A 58 0.16 -6.79 6.08
C SER A 58 -0.07 -5.28 6.14
N PHE A 59 -1.33 -4.88 6.15
CA PHE A 59 -1.73 -3.49 6.42
C PHE A 59 -1.74 -3.14 7.91
N GLY A 60 -0.99 -3.84 8.72
CA GLY A 60 -0.83 -3.68 10.16
C GLY A 60 -1.33 -4.91 10.92
N PRO A 61 -0.50 -5.50 11.77
CA PRO A 61 -0.85 -6.69 12.55
C PRO A 61 -1.92 -6.38 13.61
N THR A 62 -2.74 -7.38 13.90
CA THR A 62 -3.57 -7.44 15.10
C THR A 62 -2.88 -8.29 16.17
N ALA A 63 -3.31 -8.18 17.44
CA ALA A 63 -2.78 -9.01 18.53
C ALA A 63 -2.95 -10.51 18.22
N ALA A 64 -4.12 -10.92 17.74
CA ALA A 64 -4.39 -12.30 17.38
C ALA A 64 -3.50 -12.83 16.24
N GLU A 65 -3.20 -12.00 15.23
CA GLU A 65 -2.27 -12.39 14.16
C GLU A 65 -0.83 -12.52 14.69
N LEU A 66 -0.42 -11.64 15.61
CA LEU A 66 0.90 -11.73 16.23
C LEU A 66 1.04 -13.04 17.04
N GLU A 67 0.04 -13.37 17.87
CA GLU A 67 0.01 -14.62 18.65
C GLU A 67 0.02 -15.85 17.73
N ARG A 68 -0.85 -15.89 16.73
CA ARG A 68 -0.91 -16.98 15.76
C ARG A 68 0.42 -17.17 15.04
N THR A 69 1.01 -16.09 14.55
CA THR A 69 2.26 -16.14 13.80
C THR A 69 3.44 -16.49 14.70
N ALA A 70 3.46 -16.05 15.95
CA ALA A 70 4.47 -16.45 16.93
C ALA A 70 4.39 -17.96 17.22
N ALA A 71 3.18 -18.53 17.32
CA ALA A 71 2.98 -19.96 17.55
C ALA A 71 3.37 -20.83 16.35
N GLN A 72 3.05 -20.42 15.11
CA GLN A 72 3.37 -21.21 13.90
C GLN A 72 4.79 -20.97 13.38
N GLY A 73 5.42 -19.86 13.75
CA GLY A 73 6.74 -19.43 13.28
C GLY A 73 6.69 -18.57 12.01
N ALA A 74 7.67 -17.66 11.90
CA ALA A 74 7.74 -16.68 10.80
C ALA A 74 7.86 -17.33 9.41
N ALA A 75 8.59 -18.46 9.31
CA ALA A 75 8.78 -19.15 8.03
C ALA A 75 7.47 -19.79 7.52
N ALA A 76 6.72 -20.45 8.41
CA ALA A 76 5.45 -21.06 8.07
C ALA A 76 4.40 -20.00 7.70
N TYR A 77 4.36 -18.88 8.42
CA TYR A 77 3.51 -17.74 8.07
C TYR A 77 3.85 -17.18 6.67
N LEU A 78 5.13 -16.97 6.39
CA LEU A 78 5.53 -16.45 5.07
C LEU A 78 5.16 -17.42 3.96
N ASP A 79 5.37 -18.71 4.16
CA ASP A 79 5.01 -19.73 3.18
C ASP A 79 3.50 -19.77 2.94
N GLU A 80 2.68 -19.75 3.99
CA GLU A 80 1.22 -19.62 3.89
C GLU A 80 0.81 -18.40 3.05
N GLN A 81 1.39 -17.23 3.32
CA GLN A 81 1.02 -16.00 2.62
C GLN A 81 1.53 -15.93 1.18
N LEU A 82 2.60 -16.66 0.84
CA LEU A 82 3.07 -16.80 -0.53
C LEU A 82 2.20 -17.76 -1.38
N HIS A 83 1.31 -18.52 -0.73
CA HIS A 83 0.34 -19.42 -1.38
C HIS A 83 -1.11 -19.00 -1.06
N PRO A 84 -1.52 -17.78 -1.48
CA PRO A 84 -2.85 -17.22 -1.14
C PRO A 84 -4.01 -18.10 -1.63
N GLU A 85 -3.78 -18.94 -2.64
CA GLU A 85 -4.73 -19.92 -3.16
C GLU A 85 -5.15 -20.96 -2.12
N THR A 86 -4.32 -21.19 -1.11
CA THR A 86 -4.62 -22.16 -0.01
C THR A 86 -5.36 -21.51 1.16
N ILE A 87 -5.45 -20.19 1.20
CA ILE A 87 -6.09 -19.44 2.29
C ILE A 87 -7.58 -19.25 1.98
N ASP A 88 -8.45 -19.74 2.86
CA ASP A 88 -9.88 -19.47 2.76
C ASP A 88 -10.20 -18.01 3.09
N ASP A 89 -10.62 -17.24 2.08
CA ASP A 89 -11.03 -15.84 2.17
C ASP A 89 -12.49 -15.62 1.74
N SER A 90 -13.33 -16.67 1.81
CA SER A 90 -14.72 -16.66 1.40
C SER A 90 -15.56 -15.58 2.10
N ALA A 91 -15.25 -15.26 3.35
CA ALA A 91 -15.88 -14.18 4.09
C ALA A 91 -15.60 -12.80 3.45
N MET A 92 -14.41 -12.60 2.84
CA MET A 92 -14.09 -11.38 2.11
C MET A 92 -14.89 -11.30 0.79
N GLU A 93 -14.98 -12.41 0.06
CA GLU A 93 -15.78 -12.46 -1.17
C GLU A 93 -17.26 -12.15 -0.89
N ALA A 94 -17.81 -12.65 0.20
CA ALA A 94 -19.18 -12.33 0.62
C ALA A 94 -19.36 -10.82 0.90
N ARG A 95 -18.34 -10.14 1.48
CA ARG A 95 -18.38 -8.69 1.70
C ARG A 95 -18.34 -7.89 0.38
N LEU A 96 -17.72 -8.42 -0.66
CA LEU A 96 -17.61 -7.77 -1.97
C LEU A 96 -18.83 -8.00 -2.87
N ALA A 97 -19.64 -9.02 -2.62
CA ALA A 97 -20.78 -9.38 -3.45
C ALA A 97 -21.75 -8.23 -3.77
N PRO A 98 -22.01 -7.25 -2.87
CA PRO A 98 -22.84 -6.08 -3.18
C PRO A 98 -22.20 -5.10 -4.19
N LEU A 99 -20.89 -5.15 -4.41
CA LEU A 99 -20.15 -4.26 -5.29
C LEU A 99 -20.15 -4.80 -6.73
N THR A 100 -21.28 -4.71 -7.38
CA THR A 100 -21.59 -5.45 -8.62
C THR A 100 -20.70 -5.08 -9.80
N SER A 101 -20.18 -3.85 -9.88
CA SER A 101 -19.28 -3.43 -10.97
C SER A 101 -17.96 -4.20 -11.01
N LEU A 102 -17.56 -4.82 -9.90
CA LEU A 102 -16.33 -5.62 -9.83
C LEU A 102 -16.37 -6.85 -10.75
N ALA A 103 -17.56 -7.39 -11.02
CA ALA A 103 -17.75 -8.57 -11.87
C ALA A 103 -18.06 -8.24 -13.35
N MET A 104 -18.37 -6.96 -13.68
CA MET A 104 -18.80 -6.58 -15.02
C MET A 104 -17.67 -6.67 -16.05
N ASP A 105 -18.03 -6.97 -17.31
CA ASP A 105 -17.11 -6.85 -18.45
C ASP A 105 -16.88 -5.41 -18.89
N GLY A 106 -15.89 -5.19 -19.77
CA GLY A 106 -15.52 -3.85 -20.20
C GLY A 106 -16.62 -3.11 -20.97
N ALA A 107 -17.41 -3.81 -21.76
CA ALA A 107 -18.49 -3.20 -22.54
C ALA A 107 -19.63 -2.76 -21.61
N THR A 108 -19.92 -3.53 -20.59
CA THR A 108 -20.90 -3.19 -19.55
C THR A 108 -20.41 -2.05 -18.67
N LEU A 109 -19.16 -2.08 -18.20
CA LEU A 109 -18.55 -1.01 -17.40
C LEU A 109 -18.60 0.35 -18.14
N LEU A 110 -18.34 0.37 -19.44
CA LEU A 110 -18.38 1.61 -20.23
C LEU A 110 -19.75 2.30 -20.29
N ARG A 111 -20.82 1.58 -19.91
CA ARG A 111 -22.20 2.11 -19.85
C ARG A 111 -22.64 2.49 -18.44
N GLN A 112 -21.82 2.19 -17.41
CA GLN A 112 -22.18 2.45 -16.01
C GLN A 112 -21.92 3.90 -15.59
N ASP A 113 -22.50 4.28 -14.46
CA ASP A 113 -22.17 5.54 -13.79
C ASP A 113 -20.70 5.53 -13.33
N ARG A 114 -19.95 6.49 -13.80
CA ARG A 114 -18.50 6.59 -13.56
C ARG A 114 -18.14 6.74 -12.08
N ARG A 115 -18.98 7.44 -11.30
CA ARG A 115 -18.74 7.67 -9.88
C ARG A 115 -19.03 6.41 -9.07
N ALA A 116 -20.07 5.68 -9.45
CA ALA A 116 -20.40 4.41 -8.80
C ALA A 116 -19.29 3.37 -8.99
N VAL A 117 -18.82 3.16 -10.23
CA VAL A 117 -17.74 2.20 -10.53
C VAL A 117 -16.46 2.53 -9.78
N VAL A 118 -16.03 3.81 -9.77
CA VAL A 118 -14.84 4.25 -9.03
C VAL A 118 -15.01 4.01 -7.54
N ARG A 119 -16.17 4.38 -6.99
CA ARG A 119 -16.45 4.20 -5.56
C ARG A 119 -16.40 2.72 -5.16
N GLU A 120 -17.03 1.83 -5.95
CA GLU A 120 -17.01 0.40 -5.65
C GLU A 120 -15.60 -0.21 -5.73
N LEU A 121 -14.80 0.18 -6.73
CA LEU A 121 -13.41 -0.27 -6.83
C LEU A 121 -12.57 0.18 -5.64
N GLN A 122 -12.66 1.46 -5.26
CA GLN A 122 -11.93 2.02 -4.10
C GLN A 122 -12.40 1.39 -2.78
N GLN A 123 -13.70 1.21 -2.63
CA GLN A 123 -14.30 0.53 -1.47
C GLN A 123 -13.79 -0.90 -1.36
N ALA A 124 -13.81 -1.67 -2.44
CA ALA A 124 -13.29 -3.03 -2.48
C ALA A 124 -11.80 -3.11 -2.09
N THR A 125 -10.98 -2.17 -2.60
CA THR A 125 -9.55 -2.10 -2.26
C THR A 125 -9.34 -1.90 -0.76
N LEU A 126 -10.08 -0.97 -0.14
CA LEU A 126 -9.96 -0.70 1.29
C LEU A 126 -10.53 -1.84 2.16
N LEU A 127 -11.62 -2.47 1.73
CA LEU A 127 -12.18 -3.64 2.42
C LEU A 127 -11.22 -4.82 2.39
N ARG A 128 -10.62 -5.14 1.24
CA ARG A 128 -9.62 -6.20 1.13
C ARG A 128 -8.41 -5.93 2.01
N ALA A 129 -7.85 -4.72 1.97
CA ALA A 129 -6.75 -4.33 2.84
C ALA A 129 -7.08 -4.51 4.34
N ARG A 130 -8.34 -4.27 4.72
CA ARG A 130 -8.82 -4.39 6.11
C ARG A 130 -9.11 -5.83 6.53
N PHE A 131 -9.81 -6.61 5.71
CA PHE A 131 -10.47 -7.85 6.12
C PHE A 131 -9.91 -9.13 5.48
N SER A 132 -9.23 -9.05 4.34
CA SER A 132 -8.66 -10.22 3.70
C SER A 132 -7.65 -10.93 4.61
N LYS A 133 -7.71 -12.26 4.63
CA LYS A 133 -6.69 -13.10 5.27
C LYS A 133 -5.44 -13.24 4.40
N ARG A 134 -5.54 -12.93 3.11
CA ARG A 134 -4.46 -12.95 2.11
C ARG A 134 -3.69 -11.63 2.12
N GLN A 135 -3.17 -11.24 3.29
CA GLN A 135 -2.63 -9.89 3.52
C GLN A 135 -1.44 -9.58 2.62
N LEU A 136 -0.49 -10.50 2.44
CA LEU A 136 0.65 -10.28 1.54
C LEU A 136 0.20 -10.09 0.09
N GLN A 137 -0.80 -10.84 -0.38
CA GLN A 137 -1.37 -10.65 -1.71
C GLN A 137 -1.93 -9.23 -1.86
N GLU A 138 -2.67 -8.70 -0.87
CA GLU A 138 -3.22 -7.35 -0.94
C GLU A 138 -2.13 -6.26 -0.89
N VAL A 139 -1.05 -6.48 -0.13
CA VAL A 139 0.12 -5.58 -0.11
C VAL A 139 0.83 -5.59 -1.47
N LEU A 140 0.95 -6.73 -2.11
CA LEU A 140 1.53 -6.85 -3.46
C LEU A 140 0.61 -6.26 -4.53
N VAL A 141 -0.71 -6.42 -4.42
CA VAL A 141 -1.68 -5.76 -5.31
C VAL A 141 -1.56 -4.24 -5.23
N ASP A 142 -1.46 -3.68 -4.02
CA ASP A 142 -1.22 -2.25 -3.82
C ASP A 142 0.10 -1.80 -4.45
N PHE A 143 1.19 -2.57 -4.24
CA PHE A 143 2.50 -2.28 -4.82
C PHE A 143 2.49 -2.32 -6.36
N TRP A 144 1.97 -3.38 -6.96
CA TRP A 144 1.96 -3.54 -8.42
C TRP A 144 0.95 -2.61 -9.11
N SER A 145 -0.20 -2.31 -8.46
CA SER A 145 -1.12 -1.28 -8.95
C SER A 145 -0.51 0.12 -8.94
N ASN A 146 0.43 0.38 -8.02
CA ASN A 146 1.18 1.64 -7.97
C ASN A 146 2.36 1.63 -8.95
N HIS A 147 3.01 0.49 -9.17
CA HIS A 147 4.09 0.33 -10.16
C HIS A 147 3.57 0.49 -11.59
N PHE A 148 2.47 -0.19 -11.94
CA PHE A 148 1.74 -0.01 -13.20
C PHE A 148 0.59 0.98 -12.98
N ASN A 149 0.94 2.20 -12.53
CA ASN A 149 -0.08 3.16 -12.15
C ASN A 149 -0.97 3.57 -13.30
N ILE A 150 -2.27 3.64 -13.01
CA ILE A 150 -3.30 4.16 -13.91
C ILE A 150 -4.15 5.15 -13.14
N PHE A 151 -4.07 6.42 -13.51
CA PHE A 151 -4.86 7.48 -12.88
C PHE A 151 -6.34 7.40 -13.28
N ILE A 152 -7.20 7.14 -12.31
CA ILE A 152 -8.65 7.06 -12.54
C ILE A 152 -9.28 8.39 -12.98
N GLY A 153 -8.60 9.51 -12.86
CA GLY A 153 -9.08 10.82 -13.34
C GLY A 153 -9.04 10.97 -14.87
N LYS A 154 -8.26 10.15 -15.61
CA LYS A 154 -8.11 10.28 -17.07
C LYS A 154 -9.17 9.49 -17.85
N GLY A 155 -10.12 10.18 -18.47
CA GLY A 155 -11.06 9.60 -19.42
C GLY A 155 -11.80 8.35 -18.92
N ASN A 156 -11.76 7.27 -19.70
CA ASN A 156 -12.40 5.99 -19.37
C ASN A 156 -11.56 5.10 -18.43
N CYS A 157 -10.36 5.52 -18.01
CA CYS A 157 -9.59 4.81 -16.99
C CYS A 157 -10.41 4.63 -15.70
N ARG A 158 -11.27 5.59 -15.35
CA ARG A 158 -12.18 5.51 -14.20
C ARG A 158 -13.18 4.35 -14.24
N LEU A 159 -13.44 3.81 -15.41
CA LEU A 159 -14.32 2.64 -15.58
C LEU A 159 -13.48 1.36 -15.75
N LEU A 160 -12.41 1.45 -16.52
CA LEU A 160 -11.64 0.29 -16.96
C LEU A 160 -10.53 -0.12 -15.97
N LYS A 161 -10.18 0.72 -14.96
CA LYS A 161 -9.26 0.34 -13.90
C LYS A 161 -9.78 -0.86 -13.08
N THR A 162 -11.10 -1.04 -13.00
CA THR A 162 -11.74 -2.23 -12.40
C THR A 162 -11.34 -3.51 -13.13
N LEU A 163 -11.26 -3.49 -14.46
CA LEU A 163 -10.76 -4.63 -15.24
C LEU A 163 -9.27 -4.83 -15.05
N ASP A 164 -8.49 -3.76 -15.06
CA ASP A 164 -7.06 -3.79 -14.85
C ASP A 164 -6.71 -4.43 -13.49
N ASP A 165 -7.37 -4.01 -12.41
CA ASP A 165 -7.19 -4.60 -11.08
C ASP A 165 -7.49 -6.11 -11.11
N ARG A 166 -8.63 -6.51 -11.68
CA ARG A 166 -9.12 -7.89 -11.68
C ARG A 166 -8.36 -8.80 -12.63
N GLN A 167 -7.98 -8.33 -13.82
CA GLN A 167 -7.46 -9.17 -14.90
C GLN A 167 -5.95 -9.03 -15.13
N ALA A 168 -5.39 -7.84 -14.85
CA ALA A 168 -3.97 -7.60 -15.07
C ALA A 168 -3.15 -7.71 -13.78
N ILE A 169 -3.60 -7.11 -12.68
CA ILE A 169 -2.77 -7.03 -11.47
C ILE A 169 -2.97 -8.26 -10.57
N ARG A 170 -4.17 -8.45 -10.02
CA ARG A 170 -4.45 -9.45 -8.98
C ARG A 170 -4.02 -10.88 -9.33
N PRO A 171 -4.27 -11.40 -10.54
CA PRO A 171 -3.89 -12.77 -10.88
C PRO A 171 -2.38 -12.99 -10.97
N HIS A 172 -1.58 -11.94 -11.19
CA HIS A 172 -0.18 -12.06 -11.55
C HIS A 172 0.81 -11.59 -10.46
N VAL A 173 0.33 -11.06 -9.31
CA VAL A 173 1.21 -10.47 -8.28
C VAL A 173 2.23 -11.44 -7.66
N LEU A 174 1.99 -12.75 -7.76
CA LEU A 174 2.86 -13.85 -7.33
C LEU A 174 3.15 -14.85 -8.47
N GLY A 175 2.89 -14.45 -9.73
CA GLY A 175 3.18 -15.20 -10.93
C GLY A 175 4.50 -14.76 -11.58
N SER A 176 4.56 -14.85 -12.92
CA SER A 176 5.72 -14.36 -13.68
C SER A 176 5.65 -12.85 -13.90
N PHE A 177 6.78 -12.14 -13.74
CA PHE A 177 6.87 -10.71 -14.09
C PHE A 177 6.53 -10.46 -15.56
N ARG A 178 6.94 -11.35 -16.47
CA ARG A 178 6.62 -11.23 -17.89
C ARG A 178 5.11 -11.30 -18.16
N GLU A 179 4.38 -12.17 -17.45
CA GLU A 179 2.91 -12.25 -17.56
C GLU A 179 2.24 -11.02 -16.98
N LEU A 180 2.68 -10.53 -15.83
CA LEU A 180 2.18 -9.30 -15.22
C LEU A 180 2.41 -8.08 -16.13
N LEU A 181 3.62 -7.96 -16.71
CA LEU A 181 3.98 -6.91 -17.67
C LEU A 181 3.08 -6.99 -18.92
N GLY A 182 2.89 -8.20 -19.46
CA GLY A 182 2.03 -8.43 -20.62
C GLY A 182 0.56 -8.12 -20.34
N ALA A 183 0.04 -8.55 -19.20
CA ALA A 183 -1.33 -8.26 -18.79
C ALA A 183 -1.57 -6.75 -18.62
N SER A 184 -0.60 -6.03 -18.04
CA SER A 184 -0.64 -4.56 -17.95
C SER A 184 -0.56 -3.90 -19.33
N ALA A 185 0.33 -4.37 -20.22
CA ALA A 185 0.49 -3.83 -21.57
C ALA A 185 -0.76 -4.01 -22.45
N HIS A 186 -1.49 -5.10 -22.22
CA HIS A 186 -2.77 -5.35 -22.88
C HIS A 186 -3.98 -4.70 -22.19
N SER A 187 -3.78 -4.12 -21.00
CA SER A 187 -4.88 -3.48 -20.27
C SER A 187 -5.49 -2.30 -21.06
N PRO A 188 -6.79 -2.34 -21.34
CA PRO A 188 -7.45 -1.21 -22.00
C PRO A 188 -7.29 0.11 -21.24
N ALA A 189 -7.22 0.05 -19.91
CA ALA A 189 -7.03 1.22 -19.08
C ALA A 189 -5.60 1.80 -19.25
N MET A 190 -4.56 0.95 -19.32
CA MET A 190 -3.18 1.37 -19.55
C MET A 190 -3.00 1.99 -20.94
N LEU A 191 -3.54 1.35 -21.97
CA LEU A 191 -3.48 1.88 -23.34
C LEU A 191 -4.18 3.25 -23.51
N ILE A 192 -5.20 3.52 -22.68
CA ILE A 192 -5.86 4.83 -22.62
C ILE A 192 -5.03 5.80 -21.79
N PHE A 193 -4.50 5.36 -20.65
CA PHE A 193 -3.77 6.23 -19.73
C PHE A 193 -2.49 6.78 -20.35
N LEU A 194 -1.74 5.96 -21.08
CA LEU A 194 -0.48 6.32 -21.71
C LEU A 194 -0.61 6.58 -23.22
N ASP A 195 -1.85 6.80 -23.71
CA ASP A 195 -2.19 7.23 -25.07
C ASP A 195 -1.80 6.26 -26.20
N ASN A 196 -1.40 5.02 -25.88
CA ASN A 196 -1.02 4.04 -26.89
C ASN A 196 -2.20 3.61 -27.78
N ARG A 197 -3.47 3.78 -27.33
CA ARG A 197 -4.65 3.49 -28.13
C ARG A 197 -4.70 4.25 -29.46
N SER A 198 -3.99 5.38 -29.56
CA SER A 198 -3.88 6.21 -30.76
C SER A 198 -2.54 6.04 -31.49
N ASN A 199 -1.68 5.13 -31.02
CA ASN A 199 -0.36 4.87 -31.60
C ASN A 199 -0.51 4.14 -32.94
N GLY A 200 -0.11 4.79 -34.03
CA GLY A 200 -0.22 4.25 -35.37
C GLY A 200 0.99 4.57 -36.26
N LYS A 201 1.23 3.74 -37.26
CA LYS A 201 2.41 3.74 -38.15
C LYS A 201 2.74 5.08 -38.83
N LYS A 202 1.77 5.96 -39.06
CA LYS A 202 2.01 7.25 -39.69
C LYS A 202 2.68 8.26 -38.76
N ARG A 203 2.40 8.13 -37.46
CA ARG A 203 2.93 8.98 -36.41
C ARG A 203 2.95 8.15 -35.12
N PRO A 204 4.02 7.38 -34.88
CA PRO A 204 4.16 6.64 -33.65
C PRO A 204 4.09 7.56 -32.43
N ASN A 205 3.44 7.10 -31.37
CA ASN A 205 3.33 7.81 -30.10
C ASN A 205 4.25 7.15 -29.09
N GLU A 206 5.27 7.88 -28.64
CA GLU A 206 6.33 7.37 -27.77
C GLU A 206 5.94 7.34 -26.27
N ASN A 207 4.81 7.97 -25.90
CA ASN A 207 4.48 8.14 -24.49
C ASN A 207 4.47 6.80 -23.73
N TYR A 208 3.74 5.81 -24.24
CA TYR A 208 3.72 4.50 -23.58
C TYR A 208 5.06 3.78 -23.69
N ALA A 209 5.74 3.85 -24.81
CA ALA A 209 7.04 3.22 -24.99
C ALA A 209 8.07 3.74 -23.96
N ARG A 210 8.11 5.02 -23.74
CA ARG A 210 8.97 5.68 -22.76
C ARG A 210 8.67 5.19 -21.34
N GLU A 211 7.41 5.26 -20.92
CA GLU A 211 7.01 4.83 -19.58
C GLU A 211 7.20 3.32 -19.37
N LEU A 212 7.00 2.51 -20.41
CA LEU A 212 7.25 1.07 -20.39
C LEU A 212 8.73 0.76 -20.09
N MET A 213 9.65 1.49 -20.72
CA MET A 213 11.09 1.31 -20.52
C MET A 213 11.54 1.96 -19.19
N GLU A 214 11.13 3.18 -18.92
CA GLU A 214 11.62 3.99 -17.81
C GLU A 214 11.02 3.59 -16.46
N LEU A 215 9.69 3.43 -16.39
CA LEU A 215 8.99 3.25 -15.11
C LEU A 215 8.55 1.81 -14.85
N HIS A 216 8.30 1.03 -15.91
CA HIS A 216 7.75 -0.31 -15.75
C HIS A 216 8.83 -1.39 -15.81
N THR A 217 10.01 -1.13 -16.45
CA THR A 217 11.05 -2.17 -16.64
C THR A 217 12.46 -1.69 -16.30
N LEU A 218 13.14 -1.01 -17.21
CA LEU A 218 14.59 -0.77 -17.14
C LEU A 218 15.01 0.25 -16.07
N GLY A 219 14.15 1.20 -15.76
CA GLY A 219 14.50 2.39 -14.99
C GLY A 219 15.12 3.49 -15.85
N VAL A 220 15.24 4.71 -15.31
CA VAL A 220 15.79 5.89 -16.04
C VAL A 220 17.19 5.61 -16.58
N ASP A 221 18.06 4.97 -15.79
CA ASP A 221 19.45 4.67 -16.12
C ASP A 221 19.62 3.26 -16.73
N GLY A 222 18.58 2.71 -17.37
CA GLY A 222 18.48 1.32 -17.81
C GLY A 222 19.32 0.94 -19.03
N GLY A 223 20.10 1.89 -19.60
CA GLY A 223 21.02 1.61 -20.73
C GLY A 223 20.39 1.69 -22.11
N TYR A 224 19.26 2.37 -22.26
CA TYR A 224 18.56 2.64 -23.53
C TYR A 224 18.68 4.12 -23.94
N GLY A 225 18.43 4.40 -25.23
CA GLY A 225 18.41 5.76 -25.78
C GLY A 225 17.06 6.11 -26.43
N GLU A 226 16.95 7.37 -26.88
CA GLU A 226 15.75 7.88 -27.58
C GLU A 226 15.41 7.04 -28.83
N ALA A 227 16.43 6.51 -29.52
CA ALA A 227 16.23 5.63 -30.66
C ALA A 227 15.49 4.34 -30.26
N ASP A 228 15.83 3.74 -29.11
CA ASP A 228 15.15 2.55 -28.60
C ASP A 228 13.69 2.86 -28.26
N VAL A 229 13.41 4.01 -27.64
CA VAL A 229 12.05 4.47 -27.33
C VAL A 229 11.20 4.60 -28.60
N ALA A 230 11.78 5.20 -29.65
CA ALA A 230 11.10 5.33 -30.95
C ALA A 230 10.82 3.96 -31.60
N GLU A 231 11.78 3.03 -31.54
CA GLU A 231 11.61 1.68 -32.09
C GLU A 231 10.60 0.86 -31.28
N VAL A 232 10.59 0.96 -29.95
CA VAL A 232 9.56 0.34 -29.11
C VAL A 232 8.16 0.94 -29.43
N ALA A 233 8.06 2.24 -29.63
CA ALA A 233 6.80 2.87 -30.04
C ALA A 233 6.30 2.32 -31.39
N ARG A 234 7.21 2.09 -32.36
CA ARG A 234 6.89 1.43 -33.65
C ARG A 234 6.41 -0.01 -33.47
N CYS A 235 7.02 -0.78 -32.56
CA CYS A 235 6.61 -2.14 -32.21
C CYS A 235 5.19 -2.19 -31.63
N LEU A 236 4.81 -1.17 -30.84
CA LEU A 236 3.51 -1.07 -30.17
C LEU A 236 2.41 -0.38 -31.02
N THR A 237 2.73 0.03 -32.24
CA THR A 237 1.73 0.61 -33.15
C THR A 237 0.60 -0.39 -33.42
N GLY A 238 -0.64 0.11 -33.43
CA GLY A 238 -1.83 -0.71 -33.63
C GLY A 238 -2.35 -1.46 -32.39
N TRP A 239 -1.60 -1.44 -31.27
CA TRP A 239 -2.14 -1.88 -29.99
C TRP A 239 -3.12 -0.85 -29.47
N THR A 240 -4.40 -1.22 -29.44
CA THR A 240 -5.50 -0.29 -29.16
C THR A 240 -6.58 -0.97 -28.32
N THR A 241 -7.65 -0.24 -28.06
CA THR A 241 -8.81 -0.77 -27.31
C THR A 241 -10.12 -0.49 -28.04
N ARG A 242 -11.04 -1.46 -27.97
CA ARG A 242 -12.41 -1.31 -28.49
C ARG A 242 -13.40 -2.00 -27.55
N GLY A 243 -14.45 -1.30 -27.16
CA GLY A 243 -15.50 -1.86 -26.29
C GLY A 243 -14.99 -2.32 -24.92
N GLY A 244 -13.93 -1.67 -24.39
CA GLY A 244 -13.35 -2.05 -23.11
C GLY A 244 -12.42 -3.28 -23.13
N ALA A 245 -12.05 -3.75 -24.33
CA ALA A 245 -11.12 -4.88 -24.52
C ALA A 245 -9.92 -4.47 -25.37
N PHE A 246 -8.79 -5.14 -25.17
CA PHE A 246 -7.61 -5.04 -26.04
C PHE A 246 -7.95 -5.43 -27.47
N ARG A 247 -7.37 -4.73 -28.43
CA ARG A 247 -7.48 -5.05 -29.85
C ARG A 247 -6.20 -4.68 -30.59
N PHE A 248 -5.73 -5.56 -31.45
CA PHE A 248 -4.68 -5.26 -32.42
C PHE A 248 -5.26 -4.76 -33.74
N ALA A 249 -5.01 -3.48 -34.09
CA ALA A 249 -5.42 -2.85 -35.34
C ALA A 249 -4.34 -3.03 -36.43
N ARG A 250 -4.29 -4.20 -37.07
CA ARG A 250 -3.26 -4.63 -38.04
C ARG A 250 -2.95 -3.58 -39.14
N ARG A 251 -3.95 -2.79 -39.57
CA ARG A 251 -3.75 -1.76 -40.58
C ARG A 251 -3.01 -0.52 -40.09
N GLN A 252 -3.00 -0.30 -38.77
CA GLN A 252 -2.30 0.82 -38.13
C GLN A 252 -0.89 0.45 -37.69
N HIS A 253 -0.52 -0.83 -37.74
CA HIS A 253 0.78 -1.31 -37.34
C HIS A 253 1.87 -1.01 -38.37
N ASP A 254 3.06 -0.62 -37.87
CA ASP A 254 4.29 -0.45 -38.65
C ASP A 254 4.93 -1.83 -38.91
N ARG A 255 5.02 -2.19 -40.19
CA ARG A 255 5.52 -3.50 -40.63
C ARG A 255 7.01 -3.53 -41.01
N GLY A 256 7.71 -2.40 -40.90
CA GLY A 256 9.14 -2.35 -41.18
C GLY A 256 9.95 -3.12 -40.14
N ALA A 257 11.18 -3.47 -40.47
CA ALA A 257 12.15 -3.98 -39.49
C ALA A 257 12.43 -2.92 -38.42
N LYS A 258 12.77 -3.37 -37.22
CA LYS A 258 13.05 -2.51 -36.05
C LYS A 258 14.27 -3.05 -35.32
N THR A 259 14.93 -2.19 -34.53
CA THR A 259 16.02 -2.63 -33.65
C THR A 259 15.76 -2.05 -32.25
N VAL A 260 15.67 -2.92 -31.24
CA VAL A 260 15.38 -2.52 -29.85
C VAL A 260 16.51 -3.08 -28.98
N LEU A 261 17.21 -2.21 -28.23
CA LEU A 261 18.34 -2.60 -27.37
C LEU A 261 19.37 -3.45 -28.09
N GLY A 262 19.67 -3.12 -29.35
CA GLY A 262 20.60 -3.87 -30.21
C GLY A 262 20.06 -5.17 -30.80
N VAL A 263 18.83 -5.58 -30.48
CA VAL A 263 18.20 -6.81 -30.99
C VAL A 263 17.33 -6.49 -32.22
N ALA A 264 17.59 -7.15 -33.34
CA ALA A 264 16.77 -7.01 -34.54
C ALA A 264 15.41 -7.69 -34.38
N ILE A 265 14.35 -6.99 -34.83
CA ILE A 265 12.98 -7.47 -34.95
C ILE A 265 12.62 -7.42 -36.43
N ASP A 266 12.43 -8.58 -37.03
CA ASP A 266 12.21 -8.73 -38.48
C ASP A 266 10.91 -8.03 -38.94
N ALA A 267 10.90 -7.63 -40.22
CA ALA A 267 9.74 -7.00 -40.81
C ALA A 267 8.55 -7.98 -40.88
N GLY A 268 7.35 -7.48 -40.62
CA GLY A 268 6.10 -8.21 -40.82
C GLY A 268 5.57 -8.98 -39.60
N GLY A 269 6.21 -8.90 -38.42
CA GLY A 269 5.84 -9.63 -37.19
C GLY A 269 4.46 -9.29 -36.63
N GLY A 270 3.95 -8.09 -36.88
CA GLY A 270 2.60 -7.70 -36.48
C GLY A 270 2.50 -7.55 -34.95
N ILE A 271 1.52 -8.21 -34.31
CA ILE A 271 1.35 -8.16 -32.85
C ILE A 271 2.59 -8.69 -32.11
N GLN A 272 3.31 -9.62 -32.75
CA GLN A 272 4.49 -10.26 -32.16
C GLN A 272 5.66 -9.28 -31.96
N ASP A 273 5.70 -8.17 -32.71
CA ASP A 273 6.72 -7.14 -32.50
C ASP A 273 6.66 -6.55 -31.07
N GLY A 274 5.44 -6.24 -30.61
CA GLY A 274 5.21 -5.77 -29.23
C GLY A 274 5.48 -6.87 -28.19
N GLU A 275 5.06 -8.11 -28.45
CA GLU A 275 5.32 -9.24 -27.54
C GLU A 275 6.82 -9.48 -27.38
N ARG A 276 7.57 -9.41 -28.48
CA ARG A 276 9.03 -9.57 -28.47
C ARG A 276 9.71 -8.45 -27.65
N VAL A 277 9.22 -7.23 -27.74
CA VAL A 277 9.69 -6.12 -26.88
C VAL A 277 9.46 -6.45 -25.40
N LEU A 278 8.25 -6.94 -25.03
CA LEU A 278 7.97 -7.32 -23.64
C LEU A 278 8.89 -8.44 -23.14
N ASP A 279 9.22 -9.42 -24.01
CA ASP A 279 10.17 -10.50 -23.70
C ASP A 279 11.57 -9.93 -23.41
N LEU A 280 12.06 -9.04 -24.29
CA LEU A 280 13.37 -8.40 -24.14
C LEU A 280 13.45 -7.57 -22.86
N LEU A 281 12.43 -6.77 -22.58
CA LEU A 281 12.40 -5.91 -21.41
C LEU A 281 12.29 -6.71 -20.11
N ALA A 282 11.46 -7.75 -20.08
CA ALA A 282 11.30 -8.60 -18.89
C ALA A 282 12.57 -9.36 -18.51
N ALA A 283 13.33 -9.82 -19.51
CA ALA A 283 14.57 -10.56 -19.32
C ALA A 283 15.82 -9.67 -19.11
N HIS A 284 15.68 -8.36 -19.26
CA HIS A 284 16.83 -7.45 -19.22
C HIS A 284 17.43 -7.34 -17.81
N PRO A 285 18.78 -7.37 -17.65
CA PRO A 285 19.42 -7.25 -16.32
C PRO A 285 19.05 -5.99 -15.54
N SER A 286 18.89 -4.85 -16.23
CA SER A 286 18.44 -3.60 -15.60
C SER A 286 17.05 -3.71 -15.01
N THR A 287 16.13 -4.49 -15.64
CA THR A 287 14.79 -4.77 -15.10
C THR A 287 14.88 -5.53 -13.80
N ALA A 288 15.72 -6.56 -13.72
CA ALA A 288 15.93 -7.32 -12.48
C ALA A 288 16.38 -6.41 -11.33
N THR A 289 17.37 -5.55 -11.58
CA THR A 289 17.89 -4.59 -10.59
C THR A 289 16.84 -3.52 -10.23
N PHE A 290 16.11 -3.00 -11.19
CA PHE A 290 15.09 -1.97 -10.97
C PHE A 290 13.93 -2.51 -10.12
N ILE A 291 13.39 -3.69 -10.47
CA ILE A 291 12.31 -4.34 -9.73
C ILE A 291 12.77 -4.74 -8.32
N ALA A 292 13.97 -5.34 -8.20
CA ALA A 292 14.56 -5.67 -6.90
C ALA A 292 14.70 -4.43 -6.01
N THR A 293 15.17 -3.30 -6.57
CA THR A 293 15.29 -2.03 -5.84
C THR A 293 13.93 -1.55 -5.34
N LYS A 294 12.89 -1.60 -6.16
CA LYS A 294 11.53 -1.18 -5.75
C LYS A 294 10.94 -2.09 -4.69
N LEU A 295 11.11 -3.42 -4.80
CA LEU A 295 10.65 -4.38 -3.81
C LEU A 295 11.43 -4.24 -2.48
N CYS A 296 12.75 -4.10 -2.54
CA CYS A 296 13.55 -3.82 -1.34
C CYS A 296 13.16 -2.49 -0.69
N ARG A 297 12.86 -1.46 -1.48
CA ARG A 297 12.32 -0.19 -0.95
C ARG A 297 10.97 -0.38 -0.29
N ARG A 298 10.10 -1.21 -0.84
CA ARG A 298 8.78 -1.51 -0.26
C ARG A 298 8.88 -2.26 1.07
N PHE A 299 9.69 -3.31 1.12
CA PHE A 299 9.68 -4.28 2.21
C PHE A 299 10.83 -4.13 3.21
N VAL A 300 11.99 -3.60 2.78
CA VAL A 300 13.21 -3.54 3.61
C VAL A 300 13.38 -2.13 4.19
N ALA A 301 13.79 -1.15 3.40
CA ALA A 301 14.08 0.21 3.84
C ALA A 301 13.84 1.22 2.72
N ASP A 302 13.68 2.51 3.06
CA ASP A 302 13.55 3.59 2.06
C ASP A 302 14.79 3.67 1.17
N ASN A 303 15.98 3.45 1.75
CA ASN A 303 17.25 3.33 1.07
C ASN A 303 17.81 1.92 1.30
N PRO A 304 17.41 0.92 0.52
CA PRO A 304 17.82 -0.46 0.75
C PRO A 304 19.32 -0.65 0.52
N PRO A 305 20.00 -1.50 1.31
CA PRO A 305 21.40 -1.81 1.11
C PRO A 305 21.64 -2.40 -0.28
N PRO A 306 22.70 -1.98 -1.01
CA PRO A 306 23.00 -2.50 -2.35
C PRO A 306 23.13 -4.02 -2.41
N ALA A 307 23.71 -4.64 -1.38
CA ALA A 307 23.84 -6.10 -1.28
C ALA A 307 22.48 -6.82 -1.22
N ALA A 308 21.49 -6.25 -0.52
CA ALA A 308 20.14 -6.79 -0.50
C ALA A 308 19.46 -6.69 -1.87
N VAL A 309 19.64 -5.56 -2.55
CA VAL A 309 19.12 -5.36 -3.91
C VAL A 309 19.74 -6.38 -4.87
N GLU A 310 21.06 -6.57 -4.86
CA GLU A 310 21.74 -7.51 -5.75
C GLU A 310 21.32 -8.96 -5.48
N GLN A 311 21.18 -9.35 -4.21
CA GLN A 311 20.67 -10.68 -3.85
C GLN A 311 19.26 -10.93 -4.45
N VAL A 312 18.36 -9.98 -4.35
CA VAL A 312 17.00 -10.10 -4.88
C VAL A 312 17.00 -10.04 -6.41
N ALA A 313 17.85 -9.20 -7.00
CA ALA A 313 18.01 -9.13 -8.45
C ALA A 313 18.59 -10.44 -9.05
N ALA A 314 19.49 -11.09 -8.33
CA ALA A 314 20.00 -12.41 -8.73
C ALA A 314 18.86 -13.44 -8.77
N VAL A 315 18.04 -13.52 -7.72
CA VAL A 315 16.86 -14.41 -7.71
C VAL A 315 15.89 -14.08 -8.84
N PHE A 316 15.67 -12.79 -9.15
CA PHE A 316 14.84 -12.42 -10.28
C PHE A 316 15.39 -12.96 -11.61
N ARG A 317 16.69 -12.83 -11.86
CA ARG A 317 17.35 -13.34 -13.08
C ARG A 317 17.29 -14.87 -13.15
N ASP A 318 17.65 -15.54 -12.05
CA ASP A 318 17.80 -17.00 -12.00
C ASP A 318 16.44 -17.72 -12.11
N SER A 319 15.37 -17.13 -11.58
CA SER A 319 14.01 -17.66 -11.65
C SER A 319 13.25 -17.25 -12.92
N GLY A 320 13.86 -16.44 -13.81
CA GLY A 320 13.15 -15.88 -14.96
C GLY A 320 12.02 -14.92 -14.59
N GLY A 321 12.15 -14.24 -13.44
CA GLY A 321 11.17 -13.27 -12.96
C GLY A 321 9.98 -13.90 -12.23
N ASP A 322 10.13 -15.04 -11.59
CA ASP A 322 9.11 -15.61 -10.70
C ASP A 322 8.94 -14.70 -9.47
N LEU A 323 7.80 -14.00 -9.41
CA LEU A 323 7.52 -13.00 -8.38
C LEU A 323 7.28 -13.62 -7.00
N ARG A 324 6.90 -14.88 -6.90
CA ARG A 324 6.78 -15.61 -5.63
C ARG A 324 8.16 -15.82 -5.03
N GLU A 325 9.11 -16.32 -5.82
CA GLU A 325 10.49 -16.52 -5.38
C GLU A 325 11.20 -15.19 -5.08
N VAL A 326 11.00 -14.17 -5.90
CA VAL A 326 11.53 -12.82 -5.67
C VAL A 326 10.95 -12.22 -4.37
N THR A 327 9.64 -12.38 -4.12
CA THR A 327 8.99 -11.92 -2.87
C THR A 327 9.52 -12.70 -1.67
N ARG A 328 9.72 -14.01 -1.80
CA ARG A 328 10.34 -14.84 -0.76
C ARG A 328 11.75 -14.33 -0.45
N ALA A 329 12.56 -14.04 -1.46
CA ALA A 329 13.93 -13.58 -1.29
C ALA A 329 14.01 -12.24 -0.53
N VAL A 330 13.14 -11.27 -0.86
CA VAL A 330 13.14 -9.95 -0.22
C VAL A 330 12.65 -9.99 1.24
N LEU A 331 11.82 -10.98 1.60
CA LEU A 331 11.26 -11.16 2.96
C LEU A 331 12.04 -12.17 3.81
N SER A 332 13.05 -12.81 3.24
CA SER A 332 13.89 -13.80 3.92
C SER A 332 15.23 -13.18 4.37
N PRO A 333 15.88 -13.72 5.44
CA PRO A 333 17.23 -13.34 5.80
C PRO A 333 18.21 -13.66 4.64
N PRO A 334 19.31 -12.90 4.47
CA PRO A 334 19.74 -11.74 5.25
C PRO A 334 19.17 -10.40 4.75
N ALA A 335 18.55 -10.34 3.55
CA ALA A 335 18.08 -9.08 2.96
C ALA A 335 17.10 -8.33 3.87
N PHE A 336 16.16 -9.07 4.47
CA PHE A 336 15.13 -8.50 5.35
C PHE A 336 15.67 -8.10 6.73
N GLU A 337 16.65 -8.83 7.26
CA GLU A 337 17.23 -8.56 8.59
C GLU A 337 18.24 -7.40 8.57
N ALA A 338 18.79 -7.06 7.40
CA ALA A 338 19.66 -5.90 7.24
C ALA A 338 18.95 -4.57 7.49
N ALA A 339 17.61 -4.56 7.54
CA ALA A 339 16.80 -3.36 7.73
C ALA A 339 16.41 -3.19 9.20
N ALA A 340 17.24 -2.49 9.96
CA ALA A 340 16.92 -2.11 11.34
C ALA A 340 15.93 -0.92 11.43
N GLU A 341 15.72 -0.16 10.35
CA GLU A 341 14.94 1.07 10.42
C GLU A 341 13.43 0.83 10.23
N PRO A 342 12.60 1.39 11.11
CA PRO A 342 11.15 1.37 10.93
C PRO A 342 10.77 2.22 9.71
N LYS A 343 9.79 1.75 8.92
CA LYS A 343 9.25 2.48 7.77
C LYS A 343 8.00 3.24 8.17
N LEU A 344 7.88 4.49 7.73
CA LEU A 344 6.65 5.25 7.88
C LEU A 344 5.51 4.58 7.09
N LYS A 345 4.39 4.35 7.74
CA LYS A 345 3.15 3.92 7.06
C LYS A 345 2.68 5.02 6.11
N ARG A 346 2.43 4.68 4.85
CA ARG A 346 1.74 5.60 3.95
C ARG A 346 0.32 5.88 4.47
N PRO A 347 -0.37 6.93 4.02
CA PRO A 347 -1.69 7.28 4.55
C PRO A 347 -2.72 6.14 4.54
N ILE A 348 -2.79 5.35 3.45
CA ILE A 348 -3.67 4.18 3.38
C ILE A 348 -3.25 3.12 4.41
N GLU A 349 -1.96 2.82 4.53
CA GLU A 349 -1.46 1.83 5.48
C GLU A 349 -1.74 2.24 6.93
N TYR A 350 -1.55 3.52 7.24
CA TYR A 350 -1.89 4.07 8.55
C TYR A 350 -3.40 3.96 8.84
N ALA A 351 -4.24 4.39 7.89
CA ALA A 351 -5.68 4.33 8.04
C ALA A 351 -6.19 2.90 8.24
N ILE A 352 -5.72 1.97 7.43
CA ILE A 352 -6.14 0.56 7.53
C ILE A 352 -5.59 -0.08 8.81
N SER A 353 -4.32 0.18 9.19
CA SER A 353 -3.77 -0.39 10.42
C SER A 353 -4.54 0.04 11.66
N THR A 354 -4.97 1.31 11.74
CA THR A 354 -5.79 1.79 12.87
C THR A 354 -7.16 1.12 12.92
N LEU A 355 -7.80 0.90 11.76
CA LEU A 355 -9.07 0.15 11.69
C LEU A 355 -8.90 -1.32 12.07
N ARG A 356 -7.76 -1.93 11.73
CA ARG A 356 -7.48 -3.33 12.04
C ARG A 356 -7.33 -3.54 13.55
N VAL A 357 -6.51 -2.73 14.22
CA VAL A 357 -6.28 -2.86 15.66
C VAL A 357 -7.53 -2.49 16.48
N LEU A 358 -8.36 -1.56 16.02
CA LEU A 358 -9.65 -1.24 16.66
C LEU A 358 -10.72 -2.33 16.46
N GLY A 359 -10.49 -3.28 15.57
CA GLY A 359 -11.42 -4.39 15.33
C GLY A 359 -12.80 -3.99 14.80
N VAL A 360 -12.96 -2.74 14.33
CA VAL A 360 -14.27 -2.21 13.93
C VAL A 360 -14.73 -2.82 12.61
N ASP A 361 -15.98 -3.19 12.54
CA ASP A 361 -16.63 -3.60 11.29
C ASP A 361 -17.11 -2.36 10.50
N THR A 362 -16.97 -2.41 9.19
CA THR A 362 -17.37 -1.33 8.28
C THR A 362 -17.69 -1.91 6.90
N ASP A 363 -18.65 -1.32 6.23
CA ASP A 363 -18.94 -1.61 4.81
C ASP A 363 -17.98 -0.87 3.86
N GLY A 364 -17.11 0.00 4.38
CA GLY A 364 -16.14 0.76 3.60
C GLY A 364 -16.68 1.95 2.81
N ALA A 365 -17.98 2.21 2.79
CA ALA A 365 -18.61 3.22 1.93
C ALA A 365 -18.07 4.64 2.19
N LYS A 366 -17.75 4.97 3.44
CA LYS A 366 -17.22 6.27 3.84
C LYS A 366 -15.69 6.31 3.89
N LEU A 367 -15.01 5.16 3.85
CA LEU A 367 -13.55 5.08 4.05
C LEU A 367 -12.76 5.83 2.99
N THR A 368 -13.14 5.73 1.72
CA THR A 368 -12.44 6.42 0.61
C THR A 368 -12.33 7.92 0.86
N LYS A 369 -13.46 8.57 1.22
CA LYS A 369 -13.46 10.00 1.51
C LYS A 369 -12.60 10.37 2.71
N ARG A 370 -12.61 9.52 3.74
CA ARG A 370 -11.80 9.71 4.95
C ARG A 370 -10.30 9.55 4.66
N VAL A 371 -9.90 8.50 3.93
CA VAL A 371 -8.50 8.27 3.52
C VAL A 371 -7.99 9.38 2.60
N GLN A 372 -8.84 9.94 1.74
CA GLN A 372 -8.52 11.10 0.92
C GLN A 372 -8.07 12.31 1.76
N LEU A 373 -8.65 12.53 2.93
CA LEU A 373 -8.24 13.60 3.84
C LEU A 373 -6.83 13.41 4.41
N LEU A 374 -6.30 12.19 4.37
CA LEU A 374 -4.91 11.86 4.74
C LEU A 374 -3.92 12.06 3.58
N GLY A 375 -4.40 12.45 2.40
CA GLY A 375 -3.56 12.78 1.24
C GLY A 375 -3.30 11.64 0.27
N GLN A 376 -3.92 10.46 0.42
CA GLN A 376 -3.77 9.35 -0.52
C GLN A 376 -5.13 8.76 -0.89
N VAL A 377 -5.38 8.62 -2.18
CA VAL A 377 -6.63 8.02 -2.71
C VAL A 377 -6.24 6.79 -3.52
N PRO A 378 -6.89 5.63 -3.34
CA PRO A 378 -6.63 4.48 -4.20
C PRO A 378 -6.76 4.86 -5.67
N PHE A 379 -5.73 4.56 -6.48
CA PHE A 379 -5.64 4.88 -7.92
C PHE A 379 -5.72 6.37 -8.27
N GLY A 380 -5.42 7.25 -7.30
CA GLY A 380 -5.55 8.71 -7.45
C GLY A 380 -4.26 9.43 -7.82
N ALA A 381 -3.13 8.74 -8.01
CA ALA A 381 -1.86 9.35 -8.42
C ALA A 381 -1.93 9.76 -9.90
N PRO A 382 -1.76 11.06 -10.25
CA PRO A 382 -1.85 11.50 -11.64
C PRO A 382 -0.62 11.16 -12.48
N SER A 383 0.55 11.01 -11.84
CA SER A 383 1.81 10.64 -12.50
C SER A 383 1.85 9.14 -12.86
N PRO A 384 2.38 8.75 -14.03
CA PRO A 384 2.65 7.35 -14.35
C PRO A 384 3.56 6.63 -13.34
N ALA A 385 4.44 7.36 -12.66
CA ALA A 385 5.31 6.82 -11.60
C ALA A 385 4.55 6.36 -10.34
N GLY A 386 3.25 6.69 -10.20
CA GLY A 386 2.46 6.37 -9.03
C GLY A 386 2.76 7.25 -7.81
N TYR A 387 2.34 6.79 -6.64
CA TYR A 387 2.66 7.40 -5.36
C TYR A 387 4.07 7.04 -4.90
N PRO A 388 4.80 7.98 -4.26
CA PRO A 388 6.14 7.71 -3.75
C PRO A 388 6.12 6.73 -2.57
N GLU A 389 7.16 5.88 -2.48
CA GLU A 389 7.37 4.94 -1.38
C GLU A 389 8.22 5.52 -0.23
N HIS A 390 8.91 6.63 -0.45
CA HIS A 390 9.76 7.26 0.56
C HIS A 390 8.97 8.01 1.63
N ALA A 391 9.36 7.88 2.89
CA ALA A 391 8.76 8.56 4.04
C ALA A 391 8.69 10.09 3.87
N ALA A 392 9.73 10.71 3.30
CA ALA A 392 9.82 12.16 3.13
C ALA A 392 8.63 12.76 2.35
N ALA A 393 8.04 12.01 1.43
CA ALA A 393 6.88 12.47 0.66
C ALA A 393 5.59 12.59 1.49
N TRP A 394 5.53 11.90 2.64
CA TRP A 394 4.35 11.81 3.49
C TRP A 394 4.47 12.56 4.82
N LEU A 395 5.68 13.07 5.12
CA LEU A 395 5.98 13.82 6.34
C LEU A 395 5.73 15.33 6.10
N SER A 396 4.46 15.73 6.08
CA SER A 396 4.07 17.14 6.09
C SER A 396 3.27 17.47 7.35
N THR A 397 3.32 18.74 7.79
CA THR A 397 2.56 19.19 8.96
C THR A 397 1.06 18.92 8.82
N SER A 398 0.49 19.20 7.66
CA SER A 398 -0.93 18.94 7.38
C SER A 398 -1.26 17.45 7.36
N GLY A 399 -0.39 16.62 6.79
CA GLY A 399 -0.55 15.17 6.78
C GLY A 399 -0.51 14.57 8.18
N MET A 400 0.42 15.03 9.01
CA MET A 400 0.55 14.57 10.40
C MET A 400 -0.64 15.01 11.25
N LEU A 401 -1.10 16.26 11.11
CA LEU A 401 -2.30 16.75 11.76
C LEU A 401 -3.55 15.96 11.31
N GLY A 402 -3.65 15.65 10.02
CA GLY A 402 -4.70 14.78 9.48
C GLY A 402 -4.74 13.41 10.15
N ARG A 403 -3.58 12.79 10.39
CA ARG A 403 -3.47 11.49 11.09
C ARG A 403 -3.88 11.58 12.56
N TRP A 404 -3.52 12.65 13.26
CA TRP A 404 -3.98 12.90 14.62
C TRP A 404 -5.50 13.01 14.68
N ASN A 405 -6.08 13.84 13.82
CA ASN A 405 -7.53 14.02 13.76
C ASN A 405 -8.24 12.71 13.42
N TRP A 406 -7.68 11.92 12.48
CA TRP A 406 -8.16 10.60 12.15
C TRP A 406 -8.18 9.67 13.38
N ALA A 407 -7.06 9.55 14.12
CA ALA A 407 -6.95 8.72 15.30
C ALA A 407 -7.97 9.07 16.38
N LEU A 408 -8.11 10.36 16.69
CA LEU A 408 -9.06 10.84 17.70
C LEU A 408 -10.51 10.62 17.28
N GLN A 409 -10.82 10.79 16.00
CA GLN A 409 -12.17 10.55 15.50
C GLN A 409 -12.50 9.06 15.50
N LEU A 410 -11.57 8.20 15.02
CA LEU A 410 -11.78 6.77 15.00
C LEU A 410 -11.94 6.16 16.40
N ALA A 411 -11.18 6.66 17.37
CA ALA A 411 -11.27 6.21 18.75
C ALA A 411 -12.64 6.51 19.39
N ARG A 412 -13.41 7.44 18.81
CA ARG A 412 -14.78 7.74 19.27
C ARG A 412 -15.83 6.96 18.49
N GLU A 413 -15.71 6.99 17.17
CA GLU A 413 -16.69 6.36 16.29
C GLU A 413 -16.09 5.98 14.94
N VAL A 414 -16.57 4.90 14.35
CA VAL A 414 -16.34 4.51 12.96
C VAL A 414 -17.69 4.37 12.28
N ASP A 415 -17.90 5.14 11.21
CA ASP A 415 -19.11 5.14 10.39
C ASP A 415 -20.44 5.36 11.15
N GLY A 416 -20.36 6.00 12.34
CA GLY A 416 -21.49 6.29 13.22
C GLY A 416 -21.70 5.25 14.32
N ALA A 417 -20.87 4.22 14.40
CA ALA A 417 -20.86 3.24 15.49
C ALA A 417 -19.71 3.55 16.47
N ALA A 418 -19.98 3.55 17.76
CA ALA A 418 -18.96 3.67 18.80
C ALA A 418 -18.00 2.46 18.76
N VAL A 419 -16.72 2.69 19.09
CA VAL A 419 -15.74 1.61 19.24
C VAL A 419 -16.03 0.86 20.52
N ASP A 420 -16.10 -0.47 20.42
CA ASP A 420 -16.28 -1.36 21.56
C ASP A 420 -14.94 -1.64 22.26
N PHE A 421 -14.59 -0.78 23.22
CA PHE A 421 -13.38 -0.93 24.02
C PHE A 421 -13.44 -2.08 25.01
N THR A 422 -14.62 -2.49 25.45
CA THR A 422 -14.80 -3.70 26.27
C THR A 422 -14.36 -4.94 25.53
N ARG A 423 -14.70 -5.05 24.24
CA ARG A 423 -14.22 -6.14 23.39
C ARG A 423 -12.71 -6.08 23.16
N LEU A 424 -12.13 -4.88 23.09
CA LEU A 424 -10.70 -4.68 22.83
C LEU A 424 -9.81 -4.92 24.04
N ALA A 425 -10.20 -4.36 25.20
CA ALA A 425 -9.35 -4.32 26.40
C ALA A 425 -10.01 -4.95 27.64
N GLY A 426 -11.20 -5.56 27.49
CA GLY A 426 -12.00 -6.07 28.60
C GLY A 426 -12.63 -4.96 29.45
N GLU A 427 -13.49 -5.36 30.40
CA GLU A 427 -14.04 -4.44 31.38
C GLU A 427 -12.92 -3.77 32.19
N PRO A 428 -13.02 -2.46 32.47
CA PRO A 428 -12.06 -1.76 33.31
C PRO A 428 -12.09 -2.29 34.74
N SER A 429 -10.97 -2.88 35.19
CA SER A 429 -10.78 -3.29 36.60
C SER A 429 -9.93 -2.28 37.37
N THR A 430 -8.70 -2.11 36.91
CA THR A 430 -7.80 -1.06 37.36
C THR A 430 -7.23 -0.28 36.18
N ALA A 431 -6.82 0.98 36.41
CA ALA A 431 -6.19 1.78 35.36
C ALA A 431 -4.91 1.11 34.81
N ALA A 432 -4.17 0.38 35.62
CA ALA A 432 -2.94 -0.31 35.22
C ALA A 432 -3.23 -1.48 34.26
N GLU A 433 -4.11 -2.40 34.67
CA GLU A 433 -4.51 -3.56 33.86
C GLU A 433 -5.22 -3.13 32.56
N HIS A 434 -6.06 -2.11 32.63
CA HIS A 434 -6.74 -1.60 31.44
C HIS A 434 -5.76 -0.95 30.45
N ALA A 435 -4.76 -0.19 30.94
CA ALA A 435 -3.71 0.40 30.12
C ALA A 435 -2.87 -0.69 29.39
N GLU A 436 -2.49 -1.76 30.10
CA GLU A 436 -1.74 -2.88 29.53
C GLU A 436 -2.52 -3.56 28.41
N ARG A 437 -3.80 -3.92 28.66
CA ARG A 437 -4.66 -4.56 27.67
C ARG A 437 -4.94 -3.66 26.47
N LEU A 438 -5.19 -2.37 26.72
CA LEU A 438 -5.42 -1.39 25.65
C LEU A 438 -4.18 -1.22 24.75
N LEU A 439 -3.00 -1.11 25.35
CA LEU A 439 -1.74 -1.01 24.60
C LEU A 439 -1.42 -2.30 23.83
N ALA A 440 -1.65 -3.47 24.44
CA ALA A 440 -1.47 -4.76 23.76
C ALA A 440 -2.36 -4.88 22.52
N ALA A 441 -3.60 -4.36 22.58
CA ALA A 441 -4.53 -4.35 21.45
C ALA A 441 -4.15 -3.32 20.38
N LEU A 442 -3.76 -2.09 20.77
CA LEU A 442 -3.52 -0.98 19.83
C LEU A 442 -2.10 -0.94 19.25
N LEU A 443 -1.12 -1.42 20.00
CA LEU A 443 0.31 -1.47 19.63
C LEU A 443 0.87 -2.87 19.89
N PRO A 444 0.39 -3.90 19.21
CA PRO A 444 0.80 -5.29 19.45
C PRO A 444 2.31 -5.44 19.29
N GLY A 445 2.97 -5.94 20.32
CA GLY A 445 4.42 -6.17 20.36
C GLY A 445 5.32 -4.93 20.51
N VAL A 446 4.75 -3.73 20.67
CA VAL A 446 5.50 -2.46 20.78
C VAL A 446 5.37 -1.84 22.17
N ALA A 447 4.37 -2.24 22.96
CA ALA A 447 4.11 -1.70 24.29
C ALA A 447 5.27 -1.97 25.25
N THR A 448 5.68 -0.94 26.02
CA THR A 448 6.67 -1.04 27.09
C THR A 448 6.03 -0.83 28.45
N ALA A 449 6.64 -1.38 29.51
CA ALA A 449 6.17 -1.20 30.88
C ALA A 449 6.07 0.29 31.28
N GLU A 450 7.01 1.12 30.81
CA GLU A 450 7.01 2.55 31.07
C GLU A 450 5.83 3.25 30.35
N LEU A 451 5.53 2.91 29.10
CA LEU A 451 4.38 3.45 28.38
C LEU A 451 3.06 3.03 29.04
N SER A 452 2.97 1.78 29.49
CA SER A 452 1.82 1.24 30.23
C SER A 452 1.59 2.00 31.52
N ALA A 453 2.62 2.22 32.32
CA ALA A 453 2.52 2.98 33.57
C ALA A 453 2.07 4.44 33.34
N GLN A 454 2.56 5.10 32.30
CA GLN A 454 2.15 6.47 31.95
C GLN A 454 0.72 6.55 31.44
N LEU A 455 0.28 5.55 30.66
CA LEU A 455 -1.10 5.48 30.20
C LEU A 455 -2.06 5.17 31.35
N ALA A 456 -1.68 4.28 32.27
CA ALA A 456 -2.43 4.02 33.51
C ALA A 456 -2.59 5.29 34.35
N HIS A 457 -1.51 6.08 34.46
CA HIS A 457 -1.61 7.36 35.16
C HIS A 457 -2.55 8.35 34.45
N PHE A 458 -2.59 8.40 33.10
CA PHE A 458 -3.56 9.18 32.34
C PHE A 458 -5.00 8.70 32.59
N LEU A 459 -5.22 7.39 32.59
CA LEU A 459 -6.55 6.80 32.88
C LEU A 459 -7.01 7.09 34.32
N GLY A 460 -6.09 7.31 35.25
CA GLY A 460 -6.32 7.75 36.63
C GLY A 460 -6.09 6.66 37.65
N GLN A 461 -5.03 6.80 38.44
CA GLN A 461 -4.79 5.91 39.59
C GLN A 461 -5.91 6.06 40.60
N GLY A 462 -6.58 4.95 40.95
CA GLY A 462 -7.74 4.95 41.84
C GLY A 462 -9.05 5.46 41.22
N ALA A 463 -9.10 5.68 39.92
CA ALA A 463 -10.31 6.02 39.20
C ALA A 463 -11.32 4.86 39.21
N SER A 464 -12.62 5.18 39.22
CA SER A 464 -13.67 4.16 39.06
C SER A 464 -13.65 3.58 37.63
N ALA A 465 -14.26 2.40 37.45
CA ALA A 465 -14.40 1.77 36.14
C ALA A 465 -15.05 2.71 35.13
N GLU A 466 -16.11 3.41 35.50
CA GLU A 466 -16.80 4.41 34.68
C GLU A 466 -15.86 5.56 34.25
N GLN A 467 -15.01 6.06 35.15
CA GLN A 467 -14.05 7.12 34.83
C GLN A 467 -12.96 6.63 33.88
N ILE A 468 -12.51 5.36 34.01
CA ILE A 468 -11.55 4.74 33.09
C ILE A 468 -12.20 4.61 31.72
N GLU A 469 -13.43 4.09 31.63
CA GLU A 469 -14.17 3.92 30.39
C GLU A 469 -14.35 5.26 29.64
N GLN A 470 -14.75 6.33 30.34
CA GLN A 470 -14.89 7.67 29.75
C GLN A 470 -13.57 8.22 29.18
N ARG A 471 -12.40 7.86 29.72
CA ARG A 471 -11.08 8.30 29.29
C ARG A 471 -10.48 7.43 28.18
N THR A 472 -10.91 6.18 28.06
CA THR A 472 -10.36 5.19 27.14
C THR A 472 -10.38 5.65 25.68
N PRO A 473 -11.43 6.26 25.11
CA PRO A 473 -11.40 6.73 23.72
C PRO A 473 -10.30 7.77 23.45
N ILE A 474 -10.05 8.67 24.40
CA ILE A 474 -8.99 9.68 24.23
C ILE A 474 -7.62 9.03 24.38
N ALA A 475 -7.44 8.15 25.36
CA ALA A 475 -6.22 7.37 25.53
C ALA A 475 -5.88 6.60 24.24
N ALA A 476 -6.85 5.90 23.64
CA ALA A 476 -6.70 5.21 22.38
C ALA A 476 -6.34 6.15 21.22
N GLY A 477 -7.00 7.28 21.10
CA GLY A 477 -6.71 8.31 20.10
C GLY A 477 -5.28 8.85 20.20
N LEU A 478 -4.79 9.09 21.41
CA LEU A 478 -3.41 9.52 21.67
C LEU A 478 -2.39 8.45 21.25
N VAL A 479 -2.65 7.19 21.61
CA VAL A 479 -1.80 6.06 21.23
C VAL A 479 -1.76 5.89 19.72
N LEU A 480 -2.90 5.85 19.04
CA LEU A 480 -2.99 5.69 17.60
C LEU A 480 -2.45 6.89 16.81
N GLY A 481 -2.55 8.11 17.37
CA GLY A 481 -1.96 9.32 16.79
C GLY A 481 -0.45 9.42 16.99
N SER A 482 0.14 8.61 17.87
CA SER A 482 1.57 8.68 18.20
C SER A 482 2.47 8.18 17.07
N PRO A 483 3.76 8.58 17.04
CA PRO A 483 4.75 8.01 16.14
C PRO A 483 4.84 6.48 16.21
N LEU A 484 4.65 5.87 17.40
CA LEU A 484 4.68 4.41 17.57
C LEU A 484 3.66 3.68 16.68
N ALA A 485 2.47 4.27 16.48
CA ALA A 485 1.45 3.72 15.60
C ALA A 485 1.68 4.05 14.12
N GLN A 486 2.51 5.04 13.80
CA GLN A 486 2.70 5.53 12.43
C GLN A 486 3.80 4.82 11.67
N TYR A 487 4.67 4.09 12.37
CA TYR A 487 5.75 3.30 11.77
C TYR A 487 5.41 1.81 11.76
N ARG A 488 6.13 1.08 10.89
CA ARG A 488 5.99 -0.36 10.71
C ARG A 488 7.34 -1.04 10.50
#